data_7052c70cd00aa38a6b056f7b52b12dc0
#
_entry.id   7052c70cd00aa38a6b056f7b52b12dc0
#
_cell.length_a   1.000
_cell.length_b   1.000
_cell.length_c   1.000
_cell.angle_alpha   90.00
_cell.angle_beta   90.00
_cell.angle_gamma   90.00
#
_symmetry.space_group_name_H-M   'P 1'
#
loop_
_entity.id
_entity.type
_entity.pdbx_description
1 polymer ?
#
loop_
_entity_poly.entity_id
_entity_poly.type
_entity_poly.pdbx_seq_one_letter_code
_entity_poly.pdbx_strand_id
1 'polypeptide(L)'
;CDPQKTLFIVTSKSFTTAETLTNARLAKDWLQKNGVAADQAIVAVTANAERAKNWGIATDHIFAFDDGVVGRYSLWSAVGLPVMIAIGSMDVAALLSGAHAMDTHFKTAPLGSNLPVIMGLLRIWQRTFLGRTAYGLMPYDERLSRFPGWAQQLEMESNGKSVDRFGNALSAPAGPLIWGGVGTSSQHSFFQWLHQCRDIVPIDILVARKSAVMPDDPNWQAS
;
A
#
# COMPACT_ATOMS: atom_id res chain seq x y z
N CYS A 1 -0.11 26.68 5.77
CA CYS A 1 -0.50 26.00 7.02
C CYS A 1 -0.19 26.91 8.21
N ASP A 2 -0.95 26.78 9.31
CA ASP A 2 -0.69 27.45 10.58
C ASP A 2 0.38 26.67 11.34
N PRO A 3 1.58 27.25 11.61
CA PRO A 3 2.66 26.54 12.28
C PRO A 3 2.28 26.02 13.69
N GLN A 4 1.42 26.76 14.40
CA GLN A 4 0.96 26.38 15.74
C GLN A 4 0.00 25.18 15.75
N LYS A 5 -0.53 24.80 14.59
CA LYS A 5 -1.49 23.71 14.41
C LYS A 5 -0.96 22.62 13.49
N THR A 6 0.34 22.60 13.22
CA THR A 6 0.97 21.66 12.30
C THR A 6 1.83 20.65 13.04
N LEU A 7 1.57 19.38 12.85
CA LEU A 7 2.40 18.27 13.31
C LEU A 7 3.09 17.62 12.11
N PHE A 8 4.40 17.43 12.18
CA PHE A 8 5.16 16.68 11.19
C PHE A 8 5.44 15.26 11.68
N ILE A 9 5.09 14.27 10.85
CA ILE A 9 5.36 12.86 11.10
C ILE A 9 6.50 12.44 10.18
N VAL A 10 7.69 12.23 10.74
CA VAL A 10 8.88 11.80 10.01
C VAL A 10 8.96 10.28 10.02
N THR A 11 8.60 9.66 8.89
CA THR A 11 8.58 8.20 8.76
C THR A 11 9.80 7.72 7.96
N SER A 12 10.69 6.98 8.60
CA SER A 12 11.84 6.35 7.94
C SER A 12 12.30 5.13 8.74
N LYS A 13 12.33 3.96 8.13
CA LYS A 13 12.74 2.72 8.82
C LYS A 13 14.12 2.84 9.45
N SER A 14 15.13 3.21 8.67
CA SER A 14 16.52 3.32 9.12
C SER A 14 16.86 4.64 9.78
N PHE A 15 16.02 5.64 9.61
CA PHE A 15 16.28 7.06 9.96
C PHE A 15 17.58 7.60 9.35
N THR A 16 17.86 7.19 8.09
CA THR A 16 19.04 7.61 7.31
C THR A 16 18.69 8.03 5.89
N THR A 17 17.42 7.85 5.45
CA THR A 17 16.98 8.19 4.10
C THR A 17 17.20 9.68 3.86
N ALA A 18 18.07 10.01 2.89
CA ALA A 18 18.54 11.38 2.67
C ALA A 18 17.40 12.35 2.37
N GLU A 19 16.47 11.97 1.49
CA GLU A 19 15.31 12.76 1.10
C GLU A 19 14.40 13.03 2.30
N THR A 20 14.12 12.00 3.11
CA THR A 20 13.28 12.12 4.31
C THR A 20 13.90 13.08 5.31
N LEU A 21 15.20 12.93 5.60
CA LEU A 21 15.88 13.79 6.56
C LEU A 21 16.07 15.23 6.06
N THR A 22 16.23 15.41 4.76
CA THR A 22 16.28 16.75 4.15
C THR A 22 14.94 17.47 4.33
N ASN A 23 13.83 16.80 4.00
CA ASN A 23 12.50 17.34 4.21
C ASN A 23 12.18 17.59 5.69
N ALA A 24 12.63 16.69 6.58
CA ALA A 24 12.47 16.88 8.02
C ALA A 24 13.24 18.11 8.54
N ARG A 25 14.46 18.39 8.02
CA ARG A 25 15.20 19.62 8.35
C ARG A 25 14.47 20.87 7.89
N LEU A 26 13.96 20.87 6.65
CA LEU A 26 13.16 21.98 6.13
C LEU A 26 11.92 22.25 7.00
N ALA A 27 11.22 21.20 7.42
CA ALA A 27 10.08 21.31 8.34
C ALA A 27 10.50 21.89 9.70
N LYS A 28 11.61 21.42 10.26
CA LYS A 28 12.18 21.93 11.51
C LYS A 28 12.53 23.41 11.42
N ASP A 29 13.23 23.81 10.35
CA ASP A 29 13.61 25.21 10.10
C ASP A 29 12.36 26.09 9.93
N TRP A 30 11.34 25.61 9.26
CA TRP A 30 10.08 26.33 9.09
C TRP A 30 9.34 26.54 10.42
N LEU A 31 9.26 25.53 11.27
CA LEU A 31 8.68 25.65 12.61
C LEU A 31 9.44 26.69 13.44
N GLN A 32 10.78 26.62 13.51
CA GLN A 32 11.63 27.51 14.27
C GLN A 32 11.52 28.96 13.79
N LYS A 33 11.49 29.21 12.48
CA LYS A 33 11.29 30.55 11.90
C LYS A 33 9.94 31.16 12.27
N ASN A 34 8.96 30.34 12.60
CA ASN A 34 7.63 30.76 13.03
C ASN A 34 7.41 30.69 14.56
N GLY A 35 8.48 30.54 15.34
CA GLY A 35 8.44 30.55 16.79
C GLY A 35 7.82 29.28 17.42
N VAL A 36 7.78 28.18 16.70
CA VAL A 36 7.30 26.89 17.22
C VAL A 36 8.49 26.01 17.59
N ALA A 37 8.46 25.46 18.79
CA ALA A 37 9.48 24.54 19.27
C ALA A 37 9.31 23.20 18.49
N ALA A 38 10.36 22.83 17.74
CA ALA A 38 10.28 21.67 16.83
C ALA A 38 10.12 20.33 17.56
N ASP A 39 10.60 20.22 18.79
CA ASP A 39 10.43 19.06 19.68
C ASP A 39 8.97 18.81 20.08
N GLN A 40 8.11 19.83 20.00
CA GLN A 40 6.68 19.71 20.26
C GLN A 40 5.84 19.42 19.02
N ALA A 41 6.39 19.63 17.85
CA ALA A 41 5.65 19.56 16.57
C ALA A 41 6.24 18.55 15.57
N ILE A 42 7.23 17.76 15.98
CA ILE A 42 7.80 16.69 15.15
C ILE A 42 7.77 15.39 15.92
N VAL A 43 7.21 14.35 15.29
CA VAL A 43 7.27 12.97 15.79
C VAL A 43 7.98 12.07 14.77
N ALA A 44 8.62 11.01 15.24
CA ALA A 44 9.26 10.03 14.41
C ALA A 44 8.50 8.71 14.41
N VAL A 45 8.45 8.07 13.25
CA VAL A 45 8.03 6.66 13.09
C VAL A 45 9.19 5.91 12.47
N THR A 46 9.84 5.03 13.23
CA THR A 46 11.11 4.43 12.82
C THR A 46 11.38 3.09 13.50
N ALA A 47 12.16 2.22 12.85
CA ALA A 47 12.74 1.04 13.50
C ALA A 47 14.05 1.37 14.25
N ASN A 48 14.62 2.59 14.06
CA ASN A 48 15.86 3.01 14.71
C ASN A 48 15.64 4.22 15.62
N ALA A 49 15.12 3.97 16.83
CA ALA A 49 14.81 4.99 17.81
C ALA A 49 16.05 5.81 18.22
N GLU A 50 17.23 5.18 18.32
CA GLU A 50 18.46 5.87 18.73
C GLU A 50 18.88 6.95 17.72
N ARG A 51 18.74 6.69 16.42
CA ARG A 51 19.03 7.71 15.40
C ARG A 51 18.03 8.85 15.43
N ALA A 52 16.77 8.58 15.71
CA ALA A 52 15.76 9.61 15.86
C ALA A 52 16.04 10.51 17.08
N LYS A 53 16.46 9.93 18.21
CA LYS A 53 16.93 10.68 19.39
C LYS A 53 18.15 11.55 19.07
N ASN A 54 19.15 10.97 18.40
CA ASN A 54 20.36 11.69 18.01
C ASN A 54 20.08 12.83 17.02
N TRP A 55 19.00 12.72 16.23
CA TRP A 55 18.53 13.79 15.36
C TRP A 55 17.82 14.92 16.13
N GLY A 56 17.42 14.68 17.40
CA GLY A 56 16.81 15.63 18.29
C GLY A 56 15.30 15.47 18.52
N ILE A 57 14.77 14.26 18.32
CA ILE A 57 13.36 13.95 18.63
C ILE A 57 13.28 13.37 20.05
N ALA A 58 12.37 13.88 20.88
CA ALA A 58 12.14 13.40 22.23
C ALA A 58 11.67 11.95 22.24
N THR A 59 12.04 11.17 23.26
CA THR A 59 11.77 9.72 23.30
C THR A 59 10.30 9.39 23.28
N ASP A 60 9.46 10.18 23.91
CA ASP A 60 8.00 10.06 23.94
C ASP A 60 7.32 10.47 22.61
N HIS A 61 8.06 11.10 21.72
CA HIS A 61 7.64 11.42 20.35
C HIS A 61 8.14 10.41 19.31
N ILE A 62 8.68 9.26 19.72
CA ILE A 62 9.17 8.22 18.83
C ILE A 62 8.25 7.00 18.88
N PHE A 63 7.59 6.75 17.77
CA PHE A 63 6.76 5.58 17.55
C PHE A 63 7.60 4.49 16.86
N ALA A 64 8.13 3.58 17.67
CA ALA A 64 8.99 2.51 17.16
C ALA A 64 8.20 1.36 16.57
N PHE A 65 8.78 0.69 15.58
CA PHE A 65 8.27 -0.56 15.03
C PHE A 65 9.42 -1.56 14.81
N ASP A 66 9.06 -2.84 14.67
CA ASP A 66 10.04 -3.92 14.52
C ASP A 66 10.82 -3.82 13.21
N ASP A 67 12.12 -4.17 13.23
CA ASP A 67 12.98 -4.13 12.04
C ASP A 67 12.58 -5.14 10.97
N GLY A 68 11.81 -6.18 11.30
CA GLY A 68 11.21 -7.11 10.35
C GLY A 68 10.12 -6.48 9.48
N VAL A 69 9.55 -5.33 9.87
CA VAL A 69 8.52 -4.63 9.07
C VAL A 69 9.15 -3.97 7.85
N VAL A 70 8.65 -4.31 6.66
CA VAL A 70 9.10 -3.73 5.39
C VAL A 70 8.07 -2.75 4.83
N GLY A 71 8.53 -1.75 4.05
CA GLY A 71 7.74 -0.59 3.64
C GLY A 71 6.36 -0.89 3.08
N ARG A 72 6.25 -1.76 2.07
CA ARG A 72 4.99 -2.09 1.39
C ARG A 72 3.99 -2.88 2.24
N TYR A 73 4.44 -3.45 3.37
CA TYR A 73 3.61 -4.16 4.36
C TYR A 73 3.48 -3.41 5.69
N SER A 74 3.91 -2.16 5.75
CA SER A 74 4.08 -1.42 7.01
C SER A 74 2.82 -0.76 7.55
N LEU A 75 1.75 -0.65 6.75
CA LEU A 75 0.50 0.02 7.14
C LEU A 75 -0.07 -0.50 8.47
N TRP A 76 0.14 -1.78 8.78
CA TRP A 76 -0.32 -2.46 10.00
C TRP A 76 0.49 -2.14 11.24
N SER A 77 1.60 -1.42 11.11
CA SER A 77 2.50 -1.00 12.19
C SER A 77 2.33 0.48 12.52
N ALA A 78 3.22 1.02 13.36
CA ALA A 78 3.27 2.46 13.65
C ALA A 78 3.40 3.35 12.39
N VAL A 79 3.86 2.81 11.26
CA VAL A 79 3.88 3.52 9.97
C VAL A 79 2.48 3.96 9.52
N GLY A 80 1.43 3.25 9.96
CA GLY A 80 0.04 3.64 9.74
C GLY A 80 -0.45 4.85 10.54
N LEU A 81 0.37 5.44 11.42
CA LEU A 81 -0.02 6.57 12.29
C LEU A 81 -0.73 7.73 11.55
N PRO A 82 -0.27 8.20 10.37
CA PRO A 82 -0.98 9.23 9.63
C PRO A 82 -2.40 8.83 9.22
N VAL A 83 -2.57 7.56 8.83
CA VAL A 83 -3.88 6.99 8.48
C VAL A 83 -4.76 6.91 9.71
N MET A 84 -4.21 6.45 10.85
CA MET A 84 -4.93 6.36 12.12
C MET A 84 -5.45 7.72 12.58
N ILE A 85 -4.65 8.77 12.42
CA ILE A 85 -5.06 10.14 12.74
C ILE A 85 -6.16 10.63 11.78
N ALA A 86 -6.04 10.31 10.49
CA ALA A 86 -6.96 10.79 9.45
C ALA A 86 -8.35 10.15 9.53
N ILE A 87 -8.44 8.83 9.78
CA ILE A 87 -9.71 8.09 9.74
C ILE A 87 -10.28 7.76 11.14
N GLY A 88 -9.47 7.91 12.19
CA GLY A 88 -9.87 7.62 13.56
C GLY A 88 -9.77 6.14 13.94
N SER A 89 -9.81 5.88 15.25
CA SER A 89 -9.53 4.55 15.82
C SER A 89 -10.56 3.48 15.44
N MET A 90 -11.83 3.86 15.26
CA MET A 90 -12.90 2.92 14.90
C MET A 90 -12.70 2.34 13.50
N ASP A 91 -12.39 3.20 12.53
CA ASP A 91 -12.17 2.78 11.15
C ASP A 91 -10.84 2.03 10.99
N VAL A 92 -9.82 2.39 11.76
CA VAL A 92 -8.58 1.60 11.85
C VAL A 92 -8.85 0.20 12.41
N ALA A 93 -9.64 0.09 13.47
CA ALA A 93 -10.01 -1.22 14.03
C ALA A 93 -10.78 -2.07 13.00
N ALA A 94 -11.68 -1.46 12.23
CA ALA A 94 -12.40 -2.13 11.14
C ALA A 94 -11.46 -2.60 10.01
N LEU A 95 -10.48 -1.77 9.62
CA LEU A 95 -9.44 -2.14 8.65
C LEU A 95 -8.62 -3.35 9.14
N LEU A 96 -8.16 -3.32 10.38
CA LEU A 96 -7.39 -4.42 10.99
C LEU A 96 -8.24 -5.70 11.11
N SER A 97 -9.52 -5.57 11.44
CA SER A 97 -10.46 -6.70 11.51
C SER A 97 -10.63 -7.36 10.14
N GLY A 98 -10.71 -6.58 9.07
CA GLY A 98 -10.77 -7.11 7.69
C GLY A 98 -9.52 -7.90 7.32
N ALA A 99 -8.33 -7.39 7.66
CA ALA A 99 -7.07 -8.09 7.44
C ALA A 99 -7.02 -9.39 8.25
N HIS A 100 -7.42 -9.36 9.53
CA HIS A 100 -7.47 -10.54 10.40
C HIS A 100 -8.44 -11.62 9.87
N ALA A 101 -9.57 -11.21 9.32
CA ALA A 101 -10.52 -12.13 8.71
C ALA A 101 -9.89 -12.86 7.51
N MET A 102 -9.12 -12.16 6.67
CA MET A 102 -8.41 -12.79 5.55
C MET A 102 -7.27 -13.70 6.03
N ASP A 103 -6.51 -13.32 7.08
CA ASP A 103 -5.49 -14.17 7.68
C ASP A 103 -6.09 -15.47 8.25
N THR A 104 -7.24 -15.36 8.88
CA THR A 104 -7.98 -16.53 9.41
C THR A 104 -8.44 -17.42 8.25
N HIS A 105 -9.04 -16.84 7.21
CA HIS A 105 -9.44 -17.56 6.02
C HIS A 105 -8.25 -18.29 5.37
N PHE A 106 -7.12 -17.60 5.19
CA PHE A 106 -5.90 -18.20 4.62
C PHE A 106 -5.41 -19.42 5.43
N LYS A 107 -5.45 -19.32 6.76
CA LYS A 107 -4.97 -20.40 7.65
C LYS A 107 -5.93 -21.59 7.74
N THR A 108 -7.22 -21.37 7.58
CA THR A 108 -8.23 -22.39 7.94
C THR A 108 -9.06 -22.93 6.77
N ALA A 109 -9.17 -22.17 5.67
CA ALA A 109 -9.98 -22.61 4.53
C ALA A 109 -9.32 -23.79 3.79
N PRO A 110 -10.10 -24.78 3.33
CA PRO A 110 -9.60 -25.83 2.45
C PRO A 110 -8.96 -25.25 1.18
N LEU A 111 -7.90 -25.86 0.66
CA LEU A 111 -7.14 -25.35 -0.50
C LEU A 111 -8.03 -25.00 -1.69
N GLY A 112 -9.05 -25.82 -1.99
CA GLY A 112 -9.97 -25.60 -3.12
C GLY A 112 -10.94 -24.42 -2.96
N SER A 113 -11.01 -23.80 -1.77
CA SER A 113 -11.81 -22.61 -1.46
C SER A 113 -10.99 -21.49 -0.82
N ASN A 114 -9.68 -21.65 -0.71
CA ASN A 114 -8.78 -20.68 -0.11
C ASN A 114 -8.42 -19.59 -1.14
N LEU A 115 -9.02 -18.42 -1.00
CA LEU A 115 -8.87 -17.35 -1.98
C LEU A 115 -7.41 -16.95 -2.26
N PRO A 116 -6.57 -16.64 -1.26
CA PRO A 116 -5.16 -16.32 -1.50
C PRO A 116 -4.39 -17.43 -2.21
N VAL A 117 -4.64 -18.69 -1.87
CA VAL A 117 -4.00 -19.86 -2.51
C VAL A 117 -4.44 -19.97 -3.97
N ILE A 118 -5.73 -19.89 -4.24
CA ILE A 118 -6.28 -19.95 -5.60
C ILE A 118 -5.72 -18.82 -6.46
N MET A 119 -5.73 -17.59 -5.95
CA MET A 119 -5.19 -16.43 -6.66
C MET A 119 -3.70 -16.60 -6.97
N GLY A 120 -2.91 -17.07 -6.00
CA GLY A 120 -1.48 -17.34 -6.19
C GLY A 120 -1.22 -18.41 -7.25
N LEU A 121 -1.96 -19.52 -7.21
CA LEU A 121 -1.85 -20.60 -8.20
C LEU A 121 -2.28 -20.14 -9.59
N LEU A 122 -3.36 -19.37 -9.72
CA LEU A 122 -3.79 -18.80 -10.99
C LEU A 122 -2.73 -17.85 -11.56
N ARG A 123 -2.06 -17.03 -10.73
CA ARG A 123 -0.96 -16.17 -11.19
C ARG A 123 0.22 -16.95 -11.70
N ILE A 124 0.64 -18.00 -10.98
CA ILE A 124 1.70 -18.92 -11.45
C ILE A 124 1.28 -19.57 -12.76
N TRP A 125 0.06 -20.06 -12.86
CA TRP A 125 -0.47 -20.67 -14.08
C TRP A 125 -0.41 -19.70 -15.27
N GLN A 126 -0.93 -18.50 -15.10
CA GLN A 126 -0.95 -17.48 -16.15
C GLN A 126 0.47 -17.05 -16.55
N ARG A 127 1.34 -16.79 -15.56
CA ARG A 127 2.68 -16.25 -15.83
C ARG A 127 3.66 -17.30 -16.35
N THR A 128 3.72 -18.45 -15.68
CA THR A 128 4.76 -19.47 -15.93
C THR A 128 4.34 -20.42 -17.04
N PHE A 129 3.09 -20.89 -17.03
CA PHE A 129 2.64 -21.92 -17.99
C PHE A 129 2.03 -21.33 -19.25
N LEU A 130 1.28 -20.24 -19.15
CA LEU A 130 0.62 -19.61 -20.29
C LEU A 130 1.41 -18.41 -20.85
N GLY A 131 2.55 -18.04 -20.27
CA GLY A 131 3.42 -16.99 -20.75
C GLY A 131 2.82 -15.58 -20.71
N ARG A 132 1.78 -15.34 -19.88
CA ARG A 132 1.15 -14.02 -19.78
C ARG A 132 2.08 -13.05 -19.07
N THR A 133 2.48 -11.97 -19.76
CA THR A 133 3.47 -11.01 -19.25
C THR A 133 2.89 -9.89 -18.41
N ALA A 134 1.59 -9.63 -18.55
CA ALA A 134 0.89 -8.56 -17.86
C ALA A 134 -0.30 -9.08 -17.06
N TYR A 135 -0.73 -8.32 -16.05
CA TYR A 135 -1.87 -8.60 -15.19
C TYR A 135 -2.58 -7.29 -14.81
N GLY A 136 -3.86 -7.20 -15.09
CA GLY A 136 -4.65 -5.99 -14.87
C GLY A 136 -5.36 -5.99 -13.51
N LEU A 137 -5.40 -4.83 -12.86
CA LEU A 137 -6.18 -4.59 -11.64
C LEU A 137 -7.16 -3.45 -11.88
N MET A 138 -8.45 -3.75 -11.85
CA MET A 138 -9.54 -2.82 -12.20
C MET A 138 -10.47 -2.61 -11.00
N PRO A 139 -10.13 -1.72 -10.05
CA PRO A 139 -11.07 -1.37 -8.99
C PRO A 139 -12.22 -0.52 -9.53
N TYR A 140 -13.45 -0.92 -9.26
CA TYR A 140 -14.67 -0.13 -9.50
C TYR A 140 -15.08 0.61 -8.24
N ASP A 141 -14.10 1.27 -7.61
CA ASP A 141 -14.29 2.14 -6.44
C ASP A 141 -13.16 3.18 -6.45
N GLU A 142 -13.53 4.46 -6.49
CA GLU A 142 -12.55 5.57 -6.55
C GLU A 142 -11.62 5.60 -5.33
N ARG A 143 -12.09 5.13 -4.18
CA ARG A 143 -11.26 5.01 -2.96
C ARG A 143 -10.08 4.05 -3.14
N LEU A 144 -10.16 3.16 -4.12
CA LEU A 144 -9.11 2.22 -4.51
C LEU A 144 -8.29 2.69 -5.73
N SER A 145 -8.41 3.95 -6.14
CA SER A 145 -7.69 4.49 -7.30
C SER A 145 -6.16 4.33 -7.20
N ARG A 146 -5.61 4.33 -6.00
CA ARG A 146 -4.17 4.11 -5.76
C ARG A 146 -3.76 2.63 -5.62
N PHE A 147 -4.73 1.72 -5.57
CA PHE A 147 -4.46 0.30 -5.35
C PHE A 147 -3.60 -0.35 -6.45
N PRO A 148 -3.83 -0.10 -7.76
CA PRO A 148 -2.96 -0.65 -8.79
C PRO A 148 -1.50 -0.18 -8.65
N GLY A 149 -1.26 1.11 -8.34
CA GLY A 149 0.08 1.65 -8.10
C GLY A 149 0.77 1.05 -6.87
N TRP A 150 0.03 0.80 -5.79
CA TRP A 150 0.56 0.08 -4.63
C TRP A 150 0.91 -1.37 -4.97
N ALA A 151 0.05 -2.06 -5.72
CA ALA A 151 0.28 -3.44 -6.14
C ALA A 151 1.48 -3.58 -7.10
N GLN A 152 1.80 -2.53 -7.88
CA GLN A 152 3.03 -2.50 -8.69
C GLN A 152 4.28 -2.66 -7.82
N GLN A 153 4.39 -1.90 -6.74
CA GLN A 153 5.53 -2.04 -5.83
C GLN A 153 5.50 -3.41 -5.13
N LEU A 154 4.32 -3.85 -4.68
CA LEU A 154 4.14 -5.12 -3.99
C LEU A 154 4.60 -6.30 -4.85
N GLU A 155 4.24 -6.32 -6.12
CA GLU A 155 4.50 -7.44 -7.05
C GLU A 155 5.79 -7.23 -7.84
N MET A 156 5.95 -6.11 -8.53
CA MET A 156 7.02 -5.92 -9.50
C MET A 156 8.36 -5.69 -8.82
N GLU A 157 8.43 -4.91 -7.74
CA GLU A 157 9.67 -4.72 -6.99
C GLU A 157 10.03 -5.99 -6.19
N SER A 158 9.05 -6.67 -5.58
CA SER A 158 9.30 -7.87 -4.79
C SER A 158 9.69 -9.06 -5.64
N ASN A 159 8.96 -9.32 -6.71
CA ASN A 159 9.08 -10.50 -7.54
C ASN A 159 9.76 -10.25 -8.89
N GLY A 160 10.05 -8.99 -9.26
CA GLY A 160 10.75 -8.62 -10.48
C GLY A 160 12.23 -8.96 -10.43
N LYS A 161 12.56 -10.24 -10.20
CA LYS A 161 13.92 -10.76 -10.05
C LYS A 161 14.25 -11.72 -11.18
N SER A 162 15.52 -11.75 -11.56
CA SER A 162 16.08 -12.70 -12.53
C SER A 162 16.89 -13.81 -11.87
N VAL A 163 17.16 -13.68 -10.57
CA VAL A 163 17.96 -14.63 -9.78
C VAL A 163 17.27 -14.99 -8.46
N ASP A 164 17.62 -16.17 -7.95
CA ASP A 164 17.21 -16.61 -6.60
C ASP A 164 18.06 -15.94 -5.50
N ARG A 165 17.79 -16.30 -4.22
CA ARG A 165 18.54 -15.79 -3.06
C ARG A 165 20.02 -16.14 -3.07
N PHE A 166 20.45 -17.10 -3.87
CA PHE A 166 21.84 -17.56 -3.98
C PHE A 166 22.55 -16.99 -5.23
N GLY A 167 21.87 -16.16 -6.02
CA GLY A 167 22.41 -15.57 -7.24
C GLY A 167 22.28 -16.44 -8.49
N ASN A 168 21.63 -17.60 -8.42
CA ASN A 168 21.40 -18.46 -9.58
C ASN A 168 20.28 -17.90 -10.46
N ALA A 169 20.41 -18.00 -11.77
CA ALA A 169 19.38 -17.61 -12.70
C ALA A 169 18.08 -18.41 -12.45
N LEU A 170 16.94 -17.71 -12.47
CA LEU A 170 15.63 -18.36 -12.36
C LEU A 170 15.34 -19.17 -13.62
N SER A 171 14.81 -20.37 -13.46
CA SER A 171 14.37 -21.24 -14.57
C SER A 171 13.05 -20.82 -15.20
N ALA A 172 12.28 -19.98 -14.53
CA ALA A 172 10.99 -19.45 -14.97
C ALA A 172 10.90 -17.95 -14.65
N PRO A 173 10.14 -17.18 -15.43
CA PRO A 173 9.95 -15.76 -15.17
C PRO A 173 9.19 -15.55 -13.86
N ALA A 174 9.71 -14.68 -13.01
CA ALA A 174 9.01 -14.18 -11.82
C ALA A 174 7.94 -13.15 -12.24
N GLY A 175 7.09 -12.73 -11.36
CA GLY A 175 5.99 -11.76 -11.47
C GLY A 175 5.61 -11.17 -12.84
N PRO A 176 4.36 -10.84 -13.07
CA PRO A 176 3.91 -10.13 -14.26
C PRO A 176 4.12 -8.60 -14.12
N LEU A 177 3.99 -7.88 -15.22
CA LEU A 177 3.75 -6.44 -15.23
C LEU A 177 2.36 -6.17 -14.63
N ILE A 178 2.29 -5.44 -13.54
CA ILE A 178 1.01 -5.00 -12.94
C ILE A 178 0.63 -3.63 -13.52
N TRP A 179 -0.61 -3.51 -13.97
CA TRP A 179 -1.17 -2.27 -14.49
C TRP A 179 -2.67 -2.20 -14.19
N GLY A 180 -3.28 -1.06 -14.44
CA GLY A 180 -4.71 -0.89 -14.26
C GLY A 180 -5.08 0.50 -13.79
N GLY A 181 -6.35 0.65 -13.44
CA GLY A 181 -6.94 1.92 -13.00
C GLY A 181 -8.39 1.71 -12.61
N VAL A 182 -9.03 2.79 -12.16
CA VAL A 182 -10.45 2.75 -11.79
C VAL A 182 -11.28 2.36 -13.00
N GLY A 183 -12.12 1.34 -12.85
CA GLY A 183 -12.85 0.68 -13.92
C GLY A 183 -13.63 1.64 -14.82
N THR A 184 -14.41 2.54 -14.24
CA THR A 184 -15.23 3.51 -14.99
C THR A 184 -14.39 4.44 -15.87
N SER A 185 -13.32 5.04 -15.34
CA SER A 185 -12.42 5.90 -16.11
C SER A 185 -11.62 5.12 -17.13
N SER A 186 -11.23 3.90 -16.80
CA SER A 186 -10.42 3.02 -17.64
C SER A 186 -11.16 2.53 -18.89
N GLN A 187 -12.50 2.51 -18.89
CA GLN A 187 -13.30 2.20 -20.07
C GLN A 187 -12.98 3.12 -21.24
N HIS A 188 -12.66 4.38 -20.96
CA HIS A 188 -12.33 5.38 -21.98
C HIS A 188 -10.83 5.45 -22.32
N SER A 189 -9.99 4.62 -21.71
CA SER A 189 -8.55 4.60 -22.01
C SER A 189 -8.08 3.30 -22.65
N PHE A 190 -8.27 2.15 -22.02
CA PHE A 190 -7.67 0.90 -22.48
C PHE A 190 -8.65 -0.27 -22.67
N PHE A 191 -9.95 -0.11 -22.41
CA PHE A 191 -10.90 -1.20 -22.61
C PHE A 191 -11.09 -1.55 -24.08
N GLN A 192 -10.91 -0.60 -24.99
CA GLN A 192 -10.87 -0.87 -26.43
C GLN A 192 -9.80 -1.95 -26.74
N TRP A 193 -8.60 -1.80 -26.16
CA TRP A 193 -7.53 -2.78 -26.33
C TRP A 193 -7.88 -4.13 -25.73
N LEU A 194 -8.48 -4.16 -24.52
CA LEU A 194 -8.91 -5.39 -23.87
C LEU A 194 -9.95 -6.17 -24.69
N HIS A 195 -10.84 -5.47 -25.43
CA HIS A 195 -11.88 -6.09 -26.23
C HIS A 195 -11.41 -6.58 -27.59
N GLN A 196 -10.45 -5.93 -28.20
CA GLN A 196 -10.09 -6.14 -29.62
C GLN A 196 -8.65 -6.57 -29.87
N CYS A 197 -7.74 -6.39 -28.91
CA CYS A 197 -6.38 -6.88 -29.06
C CYS A 197 -6.35 -8.42 -29.03
N ARG A 198 -5.38 -8.99 -29.75
CA ARG A 198 -5.16 -10.46 -29.72
C ARG A 198 -4.41 -10.95 -28.49
N ASP A 199 -3.75 -10.04 -27.78
CA ASP A 199 -3.06 -10.38 -26.55
C ASP A 199 -4.06 -10.66 -25.43
N ILE A 200 -3.78 -11.70 -24.66
CA ILE A 200 -4.63 -12.09 -23.53
C ILE A 200 -3.96 -11.61 -22.24
N VAL A 201 -4.67 -10.81 -21.50
CA VAL A 201 -4.24 -10.30 -20.20
C VAL A 201 -5.24 -10.72 -19.13
N PRO A 202 -4.83 -11.48 -18.11
CA PRO A 202 -5.65 -11.75 -16.94
C PRO A 202 -5.97 -10.46 -16.20
N ILE A 203 -7.18 -10.35 -15.67
CA ILE A 203 -7.67 -9.15 -14.99
C ILE A 203 -8.39 -9.55 -13.70
N ASP A 204 -8.09 -8.85 -12.60
CA ASP A 204 -8.92 -8.82 -11.40
C ASP A 204 -9.81 -7.58 -11.41
N ILE A 205 -11.09 -7.79 -11.23
CA ILE A 205 -12.09 -6.72 -11.07
C ILE A 205 -12.46 -6.68 -9.59
N LEU A 206 -12.24 -5.52 -8.95
CA LEU A 206 -12.57 -5.31 -7.54
C LEU A 206 -13.81 -4.43 -7.44
N VAL A 207 -14.84 -4.96 -6.80
CA VAL A 207 -16.11 -4.25 -6.61
C VAL A 207 -16.45 -4.17 -5.13
N ALA A 208 -16.77 -2.98 -4.64
CA ALA A 208 -17.26 -2.82 -3.28
C ALA A 208 -18.70 -3.39 -3.15
N ARG A 209 -18.92 -4.25 -2.16
CA ARG A 209 -20.25 -4.84 -1.90
C ARG A 209 -21.30 -3.82 -1.48
N LYS A 210 -20.87 -2.72 -0.86
CA LYS A 210 -21.71 -1.59 -0.46
C LYS A 210 -21.05 -0.31 -0.94
N SER A 211 -21.81 0.53 -1.63
CA SER A 211 -21.36 1.89 -1.93
C SER A 211 -21.30 2.69 -0.64
N ALA A 212 -20.25 3.46 -0.44
CA ALA A 212 -20.17 4.40 0.68
C ALA A 212 -20.79 5.76 0.35
N VAL A 213 -21.13 6.01 -0.92
CA VAL A 213 -21.40 7.37 -1.40
C VAL A 213 -22.89 7.69 -1.53
N MET A 214 -23.77 6.70 -1.63
CA MET A 214 -25.21 6.92 -1.82
C MET A 214 -26.09 5.88 -1.11
N PRO A 215 -26.18 5.88 0.21
CA PRO A 215 -27.09 4.95 0.89
C PRO A 215 -28.58 5.27 0.65
N ASP A 216 -28.92 6.50 0.28
CA ASP A 216 -30.30 7.01 0.32
C ASP A 216 -30.82 7.63 -0.98
N ASP A 217 -30.17 7.46 -2.12
CA ASP A 217 -30.72 7.89 -3.42
C ASP A 217 -31.68 6.82 -3.95
N PRO A 218 -33.02 7.05 -3.94
CA PRO A 218 -34.00 6.09 -4.43
C PRO A 218 -33.93 5.84 -5.95
N ASN A 219 -33.19 6.68 -6.68
CA ASN A 219 -32.99 6.52 -8.13
C ASN A 219 -31.73 5.73 -8.47
N TRP A 220 -30.92 5.37 -7.47
CA TRP A 220 -29.73 4.57 -7.69
C TRP A 220 -30.10 3.08 -7.67
N GLN A 221 -30.47 2.57 -8.82
CA GLN A 221 -30.57 1.12 -9.03
C GLN A 221 -29.21 0.62 -9.52
N ALA A 222 -28.65 -0.37 -8.83
CA ALA A 222 -27.46 -1.07 -9.28
C ALA A 222 -27.74 -1.70 -10.66
N SER A 223 -27.22 -1.08 -11.70
CA SER A 223 -27.18 -1.64 -13.05
C SER A 223 -26.09 -2.67 -13.19
#